data_0d138a5a48327abc0ead9fd7ecfd01d5
#
_entry.id   0d138a5a48327abc0ead9fd7ecfd01d5
#
_cell.length_a   1.000
_cell.length_b   1.000
_cell.length_c   1.000
_cell.angle_alpha   90.00
_cell.angle_beta   90.00
_cell.angle_gamma   90.00
#
_symmetry.space_group_name_H-M   'P 1'
#
loop_
_entity.id
_entity.type
_entity.pdbx_description
1 polymer ?
#
loop_
_entity_poly.entity_id
_entity_poly.type
_entity_poly.pdbx_seq_one_letter_code
_entity_poly.pdbx_strand_id
1 'polypeptide(L)'
;MIDTFVIFYKTSNYNTKDVLSLPGVIRELTRKDFDGNLRLCVKPSLFIKKYSSTESSNNKVLCNLKEALLVKDYFDKKIGEIGELRRVDFAYDTEIHFNENQKLNKFFISMLLASRNSSLNKIFFFFSNNTSLNMKIKNKTMEFSIYNCNDKDRLGNTRYEQRFTSLRGLDNFQNKILKSLNKYDKELCDLTSTIPVIETYFSELIYNEYQMSKNKYKNLHEFIAKMDASNFILTKNVFKQFFEKISDGNVDFYIKNFRRKRKDALKFITKLEMETLIKKIRIAIDKTK
;
A
#
# COMPACT_ATOMS: atom_id res chain seq x y z
N MET A 1 -7.53 8.19 3.00
CA MET A 1 -7.72 9.64 2.72
C MET A 1 -6.97 10.02 1.44
N ILE A 2 -7.29 11.14 0.81
CA ILE A 2 -6.67 11.57 -0.45
C ILE A 2 -5.31 12.18 -0.16
N ASP A 3 -4.26 11.65 -0.79
CA ASP A 3 -2.88 12.16 -0.69
C ASP A 3 -2.55 13.08 -1.86
N THR A 4 -2.80 12.60 -3.08
CA THR A 4 -2.44 13.30 -4.32
C THR A 4 -3.50 13.06 -5.38
N PHE A 5 -3.72 14.03 -6.26
CA PHE A 5 -4.49 13.84 -7.48
C PHE A 5 -3.83 14.53 -8.67
N VAL A 6 -4.16 14.07 -9.88
CA VAL A 6 -3.70 14.66 -11.12
C VAL A 6 -4.90 15.10 -11.95
N ILE A 7 -4.92 16.40 -12.27
CA ILE A 7 -5.92 17.04 -13.12
C ILE A 7 -5.29 17.34 -14.47
N PHE A 8 -6.07 17.17 -15.50
CA PHE A 8 -5.70 17.46 -16.87
C PHE A 8 -6.55 18.62 -17.40
N TYR A 9 -5.89 19.65 -17.93
CA TYR A 9 -6.49 20.83 -18.56
C TYR A 9 -6.07 20.90 -20.01
N LYS A 10 -7.01 21.19 -20.89
CA LYS A 10 -6.77 21.28 -22.35
C LYS A 10 -6.26 22.64 -22.81
N THR A 11 -6.28 23.65 -21.92
CA THR A 11 -5.93 25.02 -22.31
C THR A 11 -4.43 25.18 -22.54
N SER A 12 -4.10 25.95 -23.57
CA SER A 12 -2.73 26.38 -23.86
C SER A 12 -2.39 27.76 -23.28
N ASN A 13 -3.36 28.49 -22.73
CA ASN A 13 -3.28 29.94 -22.46
C ASN A 13 -2.81 30.32 -21.05
N TYR A 14 -2.29 29.39 -20.25
CA TYR A 14 -1.82 29.72 -18.90
C TYR A 14 -0.29 29.85 -18.85
N ASN A 15 0.17 30.73 -17.97
CA ASN A 15 1.58 30.83 -17.63
C ASN A 15 1.99 29.68 -16.73
N THR A 16 2.80 28.76 -17.23
CA THR A 16 3.27 27.58 -16.48
C THR A 16 3.97 27.96 -15.17
N LYS A 17 4.74 29.07 -15.15
CA LYS A 17 5.46 29.54 -13.97
C LYS A 17 4.50 29.91 -12.85
N ASP A 18 3.40 30.59 -13.16
CA ASP A 18 2.40 31.00 -12.18
C ASP A 18 1.71 29.80 -11.55
N VAL A 19 1.36 28.79 -12.37
CA VAL A 19 0.75 27.54 -11.86
C VAL A 19 1.73 26.76 -11.00
N LEU A 20 2.99 26.65 -11.38
CA LEU A 20 4.02 25.95 -10.60
C LEU A 20 4.34 26.63 -9.27
N SER A 21 4.02 27.93 -9.12
CA SER A 21 4.20 28.67 -7.87
C SER A 21 3.07 28.44 -6.85
N LEU A 22 1.95 27.86 -7.29
CA LEU A 22 0.79 27.65 -6.42
C LEU A 22 1.06 26.59 -5.35
N PRO A 23 0.53 26.80 -4.12
CA PRO A 23 0.69 25.83 -3.04
C PRO A 23 0.05 24.48 -3.39
N GLY A 24 0.70 23.41 -2.95
CA GLY A 24 0.23 22.05 -3.20
C GLY A 24 0.58 21.50 -4.59
N VAL A 25 1.09 22.30 -5.51
CA VAL A 25 1.57 21.81 -6.82
C VAL A 25 2.90 21.08 -6.65
N ILE A 26 2.94 19.85 -7.13
CA ILE A 26 4.18 19.05 -7.18
C ILE A 26 4.87 19.35 -8.52
N ARG A 27 5.88 20.21 -8.47
CA ARG A 27 6.55 20.76 -9.66
C ARG A 27 7.15 19.68 -10.56
N GLU A 28 7.82 18.70 -9.97
CA GLU A 28 8.53 17.62 -10.66
C GLU A 28 7.58 16.68 -11.41
N LEU A 29 6.32 16.63 -11.01
CA LEU A 29 5.27 15.80 -11.60
C LEU A 29 4.27 16.57 -12.48
N THR A 30 4.35 17.91 -12.43
CA THR A 30 3.50 18.81 -13.22
C THR A 30 4.21 19.15 -14.53
N ARG A 31 3.55 18.90 -15.66
CA ARG A 31 4.13 19.11 -16.99
C ARG A 31 3.08 19.42 -18.05
N LYS A 32 3.53 20.03 -19.13
CA LYS A 32 2.76 20.06 -20.40
C LYS A 32 3.03 18.79 -21.19
N ASP A 33 2.01 18.27 -21.86
CA ASP A 33 2.17 17.24 -22.87
C ASP A 33 2.58 17.84 -24.23
N PHE A 34 2.71 16.98 -25.26
CA PHE A 34 3.11 17.40 -26.60
C PHE A 34 2.08 18.32 -27.26
N ASP A 35 0.80 18.21 -26.88
CA ASP A 35 -0.30 19.04 -27.41
C ASP A 35 -0.46 20.35 -26.63
N GLY A 36 0.45 20.64 -25.68
CA GLY A 36 0.40 21.83 -24.83
C GLY A 36 -0.57 21.75 -23.66
N ASN A 37 -1.26 20.61 -23.47
CA ASN A 37 -2.18 20.42 -22.35
C ASN A 37 -1.41 20.34 -21.02
N LEU A 38 -2.00 20.90 -19.96
CA LEU A 38 -1.43 20.86 -18.63
C LEU A 38 -1.82 19.58 -17.89
N ARG A 39 -0.83 18.83 -17.46
CA ARG A 39 -0.98 17.77 -16.46
C ARG A 39 -0.53 18.30 -15.10
N LEU A 40 -1.49 18.73 -14.28
CA LEU A 40 -1.26 19.31 -12.95
C LEU A 40 -1.32 18.23 -11.87
N CYS A 41 -0.22 18.04 -11.15
CA CYS A 41 -0.15 17.14 -10.00
C CYS A 41 -0.26 17.93 -8.70
N VAL A 42 -1.25 17.60 -7.85
CA VAL A 42 -1.59 18.36 -6.66
C VAL A 42 -1.58 17.47 -5.42
N LYS A 43 -0.92 17.93 -4.35
CA LYS A 43 -1.03 17.43 -2.99
C LYS A 43 -1.95 18.36 -2.19
N PRO A 44 -3.25 18.03 -2.06
CA PRO A 44 -4.24 18.98 -1.54
C PRO A 44 -3.99 19.40 -0.10
N SER A 45 -3.36 18.54 0.72
CA SER A 45 -3.02 18.86 2.10
C SER A 45 -2.05 20.04 2.21
N LEU A 46 -1.10 20.20 1.29
CA LEU A 46 -0.17 21.35 1.28
C LEU A 46 -0.88 22.66 0.92
N PHE A 47 -1.88 22.58 0.04
CA PHE A 47 -2.72 23.72 -0.30
C PHE A 47 -3.51 24.18 0.93
N ILE A 48 -4.18 23.24 1.61
CA ILE A 48 -5.02 23.54 2.78
C ILE A 48 -4.18 24.11 3.92
N LYS A 49 -2.99 23.55 4.20
CA LYS A 49 -2.06 24.09 5.20
C LYS A 49 -1.74 25.57 4.98
N LYS A 50 -1.63 26.02 3.75
CA LYS A 50 -1.28 27.41 3.44
C LYS A 50 -2.47 28.36 3.53
N TYR A 51 -3.67 27.90 3.21
CA TYR A 51 -4.85 28.77 3.13
C TYR A 51 -5.82 28.62 4.32
N SER A 52 -5.66 27.61 5.16
CA SER A 52 -6.45 27.43 6.38
C SER A 52 -5.71 28.01 7.57
N SER A 53 -6.33 28.97 8.24
CA SER A 53 -5.78 29.65 9.43
C SER A 53 -5.96 28.86 10.73
N THR A 54 -6.50 27.61 10.67
CA THR A 54 -6.77 26.82 11.88
C THR A 54 -5.56 25.97 12.26
N GLU A 55 -5.19 25.94 13.55
CA GLU A 55 -4.08 25.13 14.08
C GLU A 55 -4.19 23.65 13.71
N SER A 56 -5.40 23.10 13.60
CA SER A 56 -5.65 21.71 13.18
C SER A 56 -5.21 21.43 11.74
N SER A 57 -5.07 22.45 10.88
CA SER A 57 -4.65 22.29 9.50
C SER A 57 -3.13 22.14 9.34
N ASN A 58 -2.34 22.62 10.32
CA ASN A 58 -0.88 22.60 10.24
C ASN A 58 -0.31 21.17 10.27
N ASN A 59 -0.98 20.23 10.96
CA ASN A 59 -0.58 18.83 11.05
C ASN A 59 -1.27 17.92 10.03
N LYS A 60 -2.12 18.47 9.15
CA LYS A 60 -2.88 17.70 8.20
C LYS A 60 -2.00 17.23 7.03
N VAL A 61 -1.98 15.93 6.80
CA VAL A 61 -1.16 15.30 5.75
C VAL A 61 -2.01 14.73 4.63
N LEU A 62 -3.25 14.35 4.93
CA LEU A 62 -4.19 13.73 3.99
C LEU A 62 -5.55 14.45 4.05
N CYS A 63 -6.25 14.51 2.91
CA CYS A 63 -7.50 15.23 2.77
C CYS A 63 -8.71 14.30 2.59
N ASN A 64 -9.89 14.78 2.98
CA ASN A 64 -11.16 14.17 2.62
C ASN A 64 -11.65 14.65 1.26
N LEU A 65 -12.78 14.12 0.78
CA LEU A 65 -13.35 14.47 -0.52
C LEU A 65 -13.76 15.94 -0.60
N LYS A 66 -14.40 16.48 0.45
CA LYS A 66 -14.86 17.89 0.48
C LYS A 66 -13.68 18.85 0.31
N GLU A 67 -12.58 18.59 0.99
CA GLU A 67 -11.36 19.39 0.90
C GLU A 67 -10.69 19.27 -0.47
N ALA A 68 -10.65 18.07 -1.03
CA ALA A 68 -10.11 17.86 -2.38
C ALA A 68 -10.93 18.59 -3.44
N LEU A 69 -12.26 18.65 -3.28
CA LEU A 69 -13.15 19.43 -4.15
C LEU A 69 -12.86 20.92 -4.07
N LEU A 70 -12.71 21.48 -2.87
CA LEU A 70 -12.35 22.90 -2.68
C LEU A 70 -11.02 23.25 -3.36
N VAL A 71 -10.03 22.37 -3.22
CA VAL A 71 -8.72 22.55 -3.87
C VAL A 71 -8.86 22.50 -5.39
N LYS A 72 -9.63 21.53 -5.92
CA LYS A 72 -9.89 21.43 -7.36
C LYS A 72 -10.58 22.69 -7.90
N ASP A 73 -11.65 23.15 -7.25
CA ASP A 73 -12.40 24.32 -7.67
C ASP A 73 -11.53 25.60 -7.70
N TYR A 74 -10.58 25.71 -6.77
CA TYR A 74 -9.60 26.79 -6.80
C TYR A 74 -8.73 26.72 -8.06
N PHE A 75 -8.21 25.55 -8.42
CA PHE A 75 -7.37 25.39 -9.61
C PHE A 75 -8.16 25.61 -10.89
N ASP A 76 -9.40 25.10 -10.97
CA ASP A 76 -10.29 25.32 -12.13
C ASP A 76 -10.52 26.81 -12.37
N LYS A 77 -10.86 27.56 -11.31
CA LYS A 77 -11.05 29.03 -11.37
C LYS A 77 -9.76 29.76 -11.75
N LYS A 78 -8.62 29.34 -11.21
CA LYS A 78 -7.33 29.98 -11.47
C LYS A 78 -6.86 29.76 -12.91
N ILE A 79 -7.15 28.60 -13.48
CA ILE A 79 -6.79 28.24 -14.87
C ILE A 79 -7.87 28.71 -15.87
N GLY A 80 -9.12 28.91 -15.40
CA GLY A 80 -10.24 29.31 -16.25
C GLY A 80 -10.85 28.15 -17.05
N GLU A 81 -10.62 26.90 -16.63
CA GLU A 81 -11.12 25.69 -17.29
C GLU A 81 -11.48 24.62 -16.26
N ILE A 82 -12.51 23.81 -16.53
CA ILE A 82 -12.86 22.66 -15.72
C ILE A 82 -11.94 21.49 -16.08
N GLY A 83 -11.00 21.18 -15.17
CA GLY A 83 -10.05 20.11 -15.39
C GLY A 83 -10.62 18.71 -15.16
N GLU A 84 -10.06 17.73 -15.88
CA GLU A 84 -10.46 16.32 -15.79
C GLU A 84 -9.54 15.55 -14.83
N LEU A 85 -10.12 14.84 -13.86
CA LEU A 85 -9.35 13.94 -12.99
C LEU A 85 -8.80 12.75 -13.77
N ARG A 86 -7.48 12.58 -13.76
CA ARG A 86 -6.77 11.47 -14.43
C ARG A 86 -6.15 10.47 -13.48
N ARG A 87 -5.85 10.89 -12.25
CA ARG A 87 -5.25 10.05 -11.22
C ARG A 87 -5.70 10.52 -9.86
N VAL A 88 -5.90 9.59 -8.95
CA VAL A 88 -6.05 9.84 -7.52
C VAL A 88 -5.28 8.80 -6.73
N ASP A 89 -4.58 9.24 -5.70
CA ASP A 89 -3.85 8.40 -4.76
C ASP A 89 -4.53 8.49 -3.40
N PHE A 90 -4.95 7.34 -2.87
CA PHE A 90 -5.47 7.20 -1.53
C PHE A 90 -4.39 6.66 -0.62
N ALA A 91 -4.19 7.28 0.53
CA ALA A 91 -3.22 6.82 1.50
C ALA A 91 -3.83 6.59 2.87
N TYR A 92 -3.24 5.64 3.59
CA TYR A 92 -3.49 5.36 4.99
C TYR A 92 -2.14 5.25 5.71
N ASP A 93 -1.95 6.05 6.75
CA ASP A 93 -0.75 6.04 7.56
C ASP A 93 -1.00 5.29 8.87
N THR A 94 -0.08 4.41 9.25
CA THR A 94 -0.06 3.75 10.54
C THR A 94 1.00 4.39 11.44
N GLU A 95 0.83 4.25 12.74
CA GLU A 95 1.85 4.67 13.74
C GLU A 95 2.97 3.63 13.90
N ILE A 96 2.86 2.48 13.24
CA ILE A 96 3.84 1.39 13.36
C ILE A 96 4.93 1.59 12.33
N HIS A 97 6.18 1.50 12.75
CA HIS A 97 7.34 1.63 11.89
C HIS A 97 7.35 0.57 10.78
N PHE A 98 7.74 0.98 9.58
CA PHE A 98 7.78 0.11 8.41
C PHE A 98 8.60 -1.17 8.64
N ASN A 99 9.76 -1.05 9.28
CA ASN A 99 10.63 -2.19 9.56
C ASN A 99 10.04 -3.18 10.57
N GLU A 100 9.30 -2.70 11.56
CA GLU A 100 8.62 -3.56 12.54
C GLU A 100 7.44 -4.31 11.92
N ASN A 101 6.87 -3.76 10.85
CA ASN A 101 5.66 -4.27 10.21
C ASN A 101 5.95 -5.05 8.92
N GLN A 102 7.20 -5.35 8.61
CA GLN A 102 7.59 -5.94 7.32
C GLN A 102 6.83 -7.23 6.99
N LYS A 103 6.68 -8.14 7.96
CA LYS A 103 5.95 -9.40 7.74
C LYS A 103 4.48 -9.16 7.41
N LEU A 104 3.82 -8.24 8.15
CA LEU A 104 2.44 -7.86 7.91
C LEU A 104 2.27 -7.19 6.54
N ASN A 105 3.19 -6.31 6.17
CA ASN A 105 3.22 -5.63 4.87
C ASN A 105 3.36 -6.63 3.72
N LYS A 106 4.26 -7.61 3.87
CA LYS A 106 4.44 -8.71 2.91
C LYS A 106 3.17 -9.52 2.74
N PHE A 107 2.54 -9.88 3.85
CA PHE A 107 1.31 -10.66 3.82
C PHE A 107 0.19 -9.88 3.11
N PHE A 108 0.03 -8.61 3.42
CA PHE A 108 -0.97 -7.75 2.79
C PHE A 108 -0.78 -7.63 1.26
N ILE A 109 0.46 -7.40 0.81
CA ILE A 109 0.76 -7.40 -0.64
C ILE A 109 0.47 -8.76 -1.28
N SER A 110 0.80 -9.85 -0.59
CA SER A 110 0.52 -11.21 -1.09
C SER A 110 -0.97 -11.44 -1.28
N MET A 111 -1.79 -10.98 -0.34
CA MET A 111 -3.26 -11.03 -0.45
C MET A 111 -3.76 -10.25 -1.66
N LEU A 112 -3.27 -9.02 -1.88
CA LEU A 112 -3.62 -8.22 -3.04
C LEU A 112 -3.20 -8.88 -4.37
N LEU A 113 -2.02 -9.50 -4.40
CA LEU A 113 -1.56 -10.24 -5.57
C LEU A 113 -2.43 -11.48 -5.85
N ALA A 114 -2.77 -12.24 -4.81
CA ALA A 114 -3.62 -13.41 -4.94
C ALA A 114 -5.05 -13.05 -5.40
N SER A 115 -5.64 -11.98 -4.85
CA SER A 115 -6.99 -11.51 -5.23
C SER A 115 -7.06 -11.06 -6.71
N ARG A 116 -5.93 -10.64 -7.27
CA ARG A 116 -5.83 -10.15 -8.65
C ARG A 116 -5.29 -11.19 -9.63
N ASN A 117 -5.23 -12.46 -9.25
CA ASN A 117 -4.65 -13.56 -10.05
C ASN A 117 -3.24 -13.24 -10.57
N SER A 118 -2.46 -12.46 -9.83
CA SER A 118 -1.09 -12.11 -10.18
C SER A 118 -0.12 -13.17 -9.67
N SER A 119 1.02 -13.31 -10.33
CA SER A 119 2.06 -14.27 -9.90
C SER A 119 2.62 -13.87 -8.53
N LEU A 120 2.43 -14.73 -7.53
CA LEU A 120 2.98 -14.54 -6.18
C LEU A 120 4.53 -14.52 -6.17
N ASN A 121 5.18 -15.07 -7.19
CA ASN A 121 6.64 -15.05 -7.34
C ASN A 121 7.23 -13.64 -7.38
N LYS A 122 6.45 -12.62 -7.74
CA LYS A 122 6.90 -11.22 -7.75
C LYS A 122 7.15 -10.64 -6.37
N ILE A 123 6.64 -11.25 -5.32
CA ILE A 123 6.83 -10.79 -3.95
C ILE A 123 8.31 -10.70 -3.57
N PHE A 124 9.14 -11.63 -4.06
CA PHE A 124 10.57 -11.65 -3.75
C PHE A 124 11.35 -10.47 -4.33
N PHE A 125 10.94 -9.94 -5.49
CA PHE A 125 11.61 -8.80 -6.11
C PHE A 125 11.38 -7.47 -5.37
N PHE A 126 10.28 -7.36 -4.61
CA PHE A 126 9.94 -6.13 -3.88
C PHE A 126 10.72 -5.96 -2.57
N PHE A 127 11.38 -7.02 -2.08
CA PHE A 127 12.05 -7.02 -0.78
C PHE A 127 13.53 -6.68 -0.81
N SER A 128 14.09 -6.41 -1.97
CA SER A 128 15.50 -6.00 -2.08
C SER A 128 15.78 -4.61 -1.51
N ASN A 129 14.76 -3.74 -1.39
CA ASN A 129 14.87 -2.41 -0.80
C ASN A 129 14.17 -2.37 0.55
N ASN A 130 14.92 -2.11 1.63
CA ASN A 130 14.42 -2.04 3.01
C ASN A 130 13.42 -0.89 3.29
N THR A 131 13.07 -0.08 2.30
CA THR A 131 12.30 1.16 2.49
C THR A 131 10.93 1.17 1.85
N SER A 132 10.65 0.30 0.87
CA SER A 132 9.36 0.31 0.18
C SER A 132 9.02 -1.02 -0.49
N LEU A 133 7.71 -1.28 -0.58
CA LEU A 133 7.10 -2.37 -1.31
C LEU A 133 6.15 -1.78 -2.35
N ASN A 134 6.42 -2.02 -3.62
CA ASN A 134 5.61 -1.49 -4.70
C ASN A 134 5.04 -2.62 -5.56
N MET A 135 3.76 -2.54 -5.87
CA MET A 135 3.07 -3.45 -6.76
C MET A 135 2.41 -2.69 -7.90
N LYS A 136 2.80 -3.01 -9.14
CA LYS A 136 2.14 -2.51 -10.34
C LYS A 136 1.34 -3.62 -10.99
N ILE A 137 0.10 -3.33 -11.33
CA ILE A 137 -0.77 -4.26 -12.03
C ILE A 137 -0.56 -4.11 -13.53
N LYS A 138 -0.62 -5.23 -14.27
CA LYS A 138 -0.36 -5.26 -15.73
C LYS A 138 -1.18 -4.25 -16.54
N ASN A 139 -2.42 -3.98 -16.16
CA ASN A 139 -3.33 -3.04 -16.86
C ASN A 139 -3.02 -1.56 -16.59
N LYS A 140 -1.99 -1.23 -15.83
CA LYS A 140 -1.55 0.15 -15.50
C LYS A 140 -2.60 1.08 -14.89
N THR A 141 -3.78 0.57 -14.53
CA THR A 141 -4.88 1.39 -13.98
C THR A 141 -4.84 1.50 -12.46
N MET A 142 -4.13 0.60 -11.82
CA MET A 142 -4.00 0.55 -10.36
C MET A 142 -2.55 0.21 -9.98
N GLU A 143 -2.02 0.95 -9.03
CA GLU A 143 -0.73 0.68 -8.39
C GLU A 143 -0.94 0.67 -6.88
N PHE A 144 -0.18 -0.14 -6.19
CA PHE A 144 -0.18 -0.20 -4.74
C PHE A 144 1.25 -0.08 -4.21
N SER A 145 1.42 0.72 -3.17
CA SER A 145 2.72 0.92 -2.54
C SER A 145 2.58 0.89 -1.03
N ILE A 146 3.54 0.24 -0.36
CA ILE A 146 3.73 0.34 1.08
C ILE A 146 5.15 0.86 1.29
N TYR A 147 5.29 1.94 2.02
CA TYR A 147 6.61 2.53 2.23
C TYR A 147 6.71 3.27 3.56
N ASN A 148 7.95 3.55 3.92
CA ASN A 148 8.29 4.35 5.06
C ASN A 148 7.93 5.82 4.82
N CYS A 149 7.21 6.44 5.73
CA CYS A 149 6.90 7.86 5.67
C CYS A 149 8.17 8.68 5.96
N ASN A 150 8.56 9.55 5.02
CA ASN A 150 9.72 10.43 5.16
C ASN A 150 9.38 11.82 5.69
N ASP A 151 8.10 12.10 6.02
CA ASP A 151 7.69 13.36 6.63
C ASP A 151 8.31 13.50 8.02
N LYS A 152 8.86 14.67 8.35
CA LYS A 152 9.60 14.91 9.61
C LYS A 152 8.85 14.49 10.87
N ASP A 153 7.52 14.65 10.87
CA ASP A 153 6.66 14.32 12.01
C ASP A 153 6.21 12.87 12.06
N ARG A 154 6.60 12.04 11.06
CA ARG A 154 6.16 10.64 10.88
C ARG A 154 7.28 9.74 10.41
N LEU A 155 8.50 10.11 10.69
CA LEU A 155 9.67 9.36 10.24
C LEU A 155 9.58 7.91 10.73
N GLY A 156 9.60 6.99 9.79
CA GLY A 156 9.53 5.56 10.08
C GLY A 156 8.13 4.95 10.06
N ASN A 157 7.05 5.73 10.10
CA ASN A 157 5.69 5.20 10.02
C ASN A 157 5.41 4.56 8.66
N THR A 158 4.53 3.57 8.64
CA THR A 158 4.18 2.85 7.42
C THR A 158 3.01 3.53 6.72
N ARG A 159 3.19 3.87 5.44
CA ARG A 159 2.12 4.35 4.56
C ARG A 159 1.69 3.26 3.59
N TYR A 160 0.39 3.05 3.51
CA TYR A 160 -0.29 2.22 2.51
C TYR A 160 -0.92 3.14 1.48
N GLU A 161 -0.49 3.07 0.23
CA GLU A 161 -0.98 3.92 -0.85
C GLU A 161 -1.59 3.10 -1.97
N GLN A 162 -2.83 3.41 -2.33
CA GLN A 162 -3.50 2.87 -3.50
C GLN A 162 -3.67 3.97 -4.53
N ARG A 163 -3.08 3.80 -5.70
CA ARG A 163 -3.15 4.72 -6.82
C ARG A 163 -4.09 4.21 -7.88
N PHE A 164 -5.02 5.06 -8.31
CA PHE A 164 -5.88 4.85 -9.47
C PHE A 164 -5.47 5.79 -10.59
N THR A 165 -5.13 5.22 -11.76
CA THR A 165 -4.73 5.96 -12.95
C THR A 165 -5.74 5.75 -14.07
N SER A 166 -5.63 6.55 -15.14
CA SER A 166 -6.49 6.42 -16.32
C SER A 166 -8.00 6.60 -16.04
N LEU A 167 -8.35 7.51 -15.11
CA LEU A 167 -9.73 7.85 -14.75
C LEU A 167 -10.40 8.68 -15.85
N ARG A 168 -10.44 8.15 -17.08
CA ARG A 168 -11.12 8.75 -18.21
C ARG A 168 -12.62 8.47 -18.17
N GLY A 169 -13.42 9.35 -18.75
CA GLY A 169 -14.87 9.17 -18.89
C GLY A 169 -15.65 10.45 -18.61
N LEU A 170 -16.97 10.37 -18.78
CA LEU A 170 -17.91 11.49 -18.61
C LEU A 170 -18.22 11.84 -17.15
N ASP A 171 -17.79 11.02 -16.20
CA ASP A 171 -18.01 11.25 -14.78
C ASP A 171 -17.26 12.50 -14.29
N ASN A 172 -17.89 13.25 -13.40
CA ASN A 172 -17.27 14.39 -12.75
C ASN A 172 -16.20 13.94 -11.72
N PHE A 173 -15.44 14.91 -11.22
CA PHE A 173 -14.34 14.68 -10.26
C PHE A 173 -14.79 13.90 -9.02
N GLN A 174 -15.92 14.31 -8.40
CA GLN A 174 -16.46 13.67 -7.22
C GLN A 174 -16.83 12.22 -7.47
N ASN A 175 -17.56 11.94 -8.55
CA ASN A 175 -17.97 10.58 -8.89
C ASN A 175 -16.78 9.66 -9.18
N LYS A 176 -15.73 10.17 -9.82
CA LYS A 176 -14.50 9.39 -10.07
C LYS A 176 -13.82 9.01 -8.78
N ILE A 177 -13.73 9.92 -7.81
CA ILE A 177 -13.16 9.61 -6.49
C ILE A 177 -14.02 8.59 -5.76
N LEU A 178 -15.33 8.78 -5.68
CA LEU A 178 -16.24 7.85 -4.99
C LEU A 178 -16.22 6.46 -5.62
N LYS A 179 -16.23 6.34 -6.96
CA LYS A 179 -16.11 5.05 -7.65
C LYS A 179 -14.77 4.35 -7.32
N SER A 180 -13.68 5.11 -7.28
CA SER A 180 -12.36 4.56 -6.93
C SER A 180 -12.30 4.09 -5.48
N LEU A 181 -12.87 4.85 -4.54
CA LEU A 181 -12.96 4.47 -3.13
C LEU A 181 -13.82 3.21 -2.93
N ASN A 182 -14.97 3.14 -3.58
CA ASN A 182 -15.86 1.98 -3.50
C ASN A 182 -15.20 0.73 -4.10
N LYS A 183 -14.46 0.88 -5.21
CA LYS A 183 -13.69 -0.22 -5.79
C LYS A 183 -12.61 -0.72 -4.82
N TYR A 184 -11.91 0.19 -4.15
CA TYR A 184 -10.87 -0.16 -3.17
C TYR A 184 -11.49 -0.84 -1.94
N ASP A 185 -12.60 -0.30 -1.40
CA ASP A 185 -13.30 -0.90 -0.27
C ASP A 185 -13.78 -2.33 -0.59
N LYS A 186 -14.39 -2.53 -1.76
CA LYS A 186 -14.80 -3.87 -2.21
C LYS A 186 -13.62 -4.84 -2.29
N GLU A 187 -12.51 -4.40 -2.86
CA GLU A 187 -11.29 -5.23 -2.91
C GLU A 187 -10.81 -5.64 -1.52
N LEU A 188 -10.80 -4.70 -0.57
CA LEU A 188 -10.40 -4.97 0.81
C LEU A 188 -11.34 -5.97 1.51
N CYS A 189 -12.64 -5.95 1.22
CA CYS A 189 -13.60 -6.93 1.75
C CYS A 189 -13.26 -8.37 1.36
N ASP A 190 -12.78 -8.55 0.12
CA ASP A 190 -12.54 -9.88 -0.43
C ASP A 190 -11.15 -10.44 -0.08
N LEU A 191 -10.26 -9.61 0.48
CA LEU A 191 -8.86 -10.01 0.71
C LEU A 191 -8.71 -11.19 1.66
N THR A 192 -9.50 -11.27 2.71
CA THR A 192 -9.37 -12.33 3.72
C THR A 192 -9.61 -13.73 3.16
N SER A 193 -10.38 -13.85 2.07
CA SER A 193 -10.61 -15.13 1.37
C SER A 193 -9.34 -15.67 0.71
N THR A 194 -8.33 -14.84 0.47
CA THR A 194 -7.06 -15.24 -0.15
C THR A 194 -6.05 -15.81 0.83
N ILE A 195 -6.29 -15.69 2.14
CA ILE A 195 -5.36 -16.15 3.19
C ILE A 195 -4.93 -17.61 3.00
N PRO A 196 -5.84 -18.59 2.79
CA PRO A 196 -5.42 -19.98 2.64
C PRO A 196 -4.49 -20.22 1.46
N VAL A 197 -4.73 -19.55 0.32
CA VAL A 197 -3.90 -19.65 -0.88
C VAL A 197 -2.48 -19.16 -0.60
N ILE A 198 -2.36 -18.06 0.12
CA ILE A 198 -1.07 -17.46 0.48
C ILE A 198 -0.31 -18.35 1.47
N GLU A 199 -1.01 -18.88 2.47
CA GLU A 199 -0.41 -19.77 3.46
C GLU A 199 0.15 -21.04 2.81
N THR A 200 -0.60 -21.64 1.88
CA THR A 200 -0.13 -22.79 1.11
C THR A 200 1.11 -22.42 0.28
N TYR A 201 1.07 -21.30 -0.44
CA TYR A 201 2.21 -20.84 -1.24
C TYR A 201 3.47 -20.64 -0.40
N PHE A 202 3.38 -19.97 0.75
CA PHE A 202 4.55 -19.77 1.62
C PHE A 202 5.03 -21.06 2.28
N SER A 203 4.14 -21.98 2.62
CA SER A 203 4.53 -23.29 3.15
C SER A 203 5.35 -24.10 2.13
N GLU A 204 4.97 -24.02 0.85
CA GLU A 204 5.68 -24.66 -0.24
C GLU A 204 7.04 -24.01 -0.51
N LEU A 205 7.12 -22.69 -0.49
CA LEU A 205 8.40 -22.00 -0.62
C LEU A 205 9.39 -22.38 0.48
N ILE A 206 8.93 -22.42 1.74
CA ILE A 206 9.77 -22.79 2.87
C ILE A 206 10.19 -24.26 2.74
N TYR A 207 9.29 -25.13 2.31
CA TYR A 207 9.62 -26.54 2.08
C TYR A 207 10.66 -26.71 0.99
N ASN A 208 10.52 -26.05 -0.14
CA ASN A 208 11.48 -26.12 -1.25
C ASN A 208 12.86 -25.58 -0.82
N GLU A 209 12.89 -24.45 -0.10
CA GLU A 209 14.13 -23.90 0.44
C GLU A 209 14.79 -24.88 1.45
N TYR A 210 13.98 -25.54 2.28
CA TYR A 210 14.48 -26.57 3.19
C TYR A 210 15.10 -27.75 2.43
N GLN A 211 14.44 -28.27 1.38
CA GLN A 211 14.97 -29.37 0.56
C GLN A 211 16.29 -28.99 -0.12
N MET A 212 16.41 -27.78 -0.65
CA MET A 212 17.62 -27.30 -1.33
C MET A 212 18.77 -27.01 -0.36
N SER A 213 18.48 -26.74 0.90
CA SER A 213 19.46 -26.27 1.87
C SER A 213 19.70 -27.22 3.06
N LYS A 214 19.18 -28.47 3.00
CA LYS A 214 19.30 -29.47 4.07
C LYS A 214 20.73 -29.60 4.63
N ASN A 215 21.72 -29.60 3.74
CA ASN A 215 23.14 -29.78 4.12
C ASN A 215 23.82 -28.49 4.61
N LYS A 216 23.14 -27.34 4.53
CA LYS A 216 23.70 -26.03 4.94
C LYS A 216 23.42 -25.69 6.40
N TYR A 217 22.46 -26.37 7.03
CA TYR A 217 22.00 -26.07 8.38
C TYR A 217 22.24 -27.27 9.31
N LYS A 218 22.75 -27.01 10.49
CA LYS A 218 23.02 -28.05 11.49
C LYS A 218 21.76 -28.77 11.95
N ASN A 219 20.65 -28.07 11.95
CA ASN A 219 19.36 -28.62 12.35
C ASN A 219 18.19 -27.72 11.86
N LEU A 220 16.98 -28.25 11.99
CA LEU A 220 15.75 -27.57 11.60
C LEU A 220 15.52 -26.23 12.33
N HIS A 221 15.98 -26.10 13.59
CA HIS A 221 15.85 -24.84 14.34
C HIS A 221 16.68 -23.71 13.74
N GLU A 222 17.90 -24.01 13.29
CA GLU A 222 18.76 -23.05 12.60
C GLU A 222 18.15 -22.62 11.26
N PHE A 223 17.63 -23.58 10.49
CA PHE A 223 16.92 -23.29 9.25
C PHE A 223 15.74 -22.33 9.48
N ILE A 224 14.85 -22.65 10.42
CA ILE A 224 13.66 -21.81 10.69
C ILE A 224 14.08 -20.43 11.21
N ALA A 225 15.14 -20.34 12.04
CA ALA A 225 15.67 -19.06 12.48
C ALA A 225 16.15 -18.20 11.29
N LYS A 226 16.78 -18.83 10.32
CA LYS A 226 17.23 -18.17 9.10
C LYS A 226 16.06 -17.70 8.25
N MET A 227 15.02 -18.52 8.12
CA MET A 227 13.79 -18.14 7.41
C MET A 227 13.10 -16.95 8.07
N ASP A 228 13.00 -16.96 9.40
CA ASP A 228 12.44 -15.85 10.17
C ASP A 228 13.26 -14.56 10.01
N ALA A 229 14.59 -14.65 10.11
CA ALA A 229 15.51 -13.54 9.89
C ALA A 229 15.48 -13.01 8.45
N SER A 230 15.21 -13.88 7.47
CA SER A 230 15.03 -13.52 6.06
C SER A 230 13.63 -12.96 5.76
N ASN A 231 12.84 -12.71 6.81
CA ASN A 231 11.48 -12.16 6.69
C ASN A 231 10.52 -13.02 5.87
N PHE A 232 10.67 -14.34 5.84
CA PHE A 232 9.62 -15.21 5.33
C PHE A 232 8.33 -15.02 6.14
N ILE A 233 7.20 -15.10 5.47
CA ILE A 233 5.91 -15.00 6.16
C ILE A 233 5.68 -16.30 6.92
N LEU A 234 5.68 -16.19 8.24
CA LEU A 234 5.38 -17.28 9.15
C LEU A 234 4.06 -16.99 9.86
N THR A 235 2.95 -17.46 9.29
CA THR A 235 1.72 -17.63 10.08
C THR A 235 1.78 -18.97 10.81
N LYS A 236 0.94 -19.13 11.82
CA LYS A 236 0.82 -20.41 12.52
C LYS A 236 0.46 -21.55 11.55
N ASN A 237 -0.35 -21.25 10.53
CA ASN A 237 -0.81 -22.23 9.56
C ASN A 237 0.24 -22.56 8.50
N VAL A 238 1.00 -21.56 8.00
CA VAL A 238 2.18 -21.79 7.15
C VAL A 238 3.16 -22.75 7.83
N PHE A 239 3.42 -22.50 9.12
CA PHE A 239 4.31 -23.32 9.92
C PHE A 239 3.77 -24.75 10.09
N LYS A 240 2.47 -24.88 10.36
CA LYS A 240 1.81 -26.19 10.48
C LYS A 240 1.93 -26.98 9.17
N GLN A 241 1.54 -26.39 8.04
CA GLN A 241 1.62 -27.02 6.72
C GLN A 241 3.05 -27.40 6.31
N PHE A 242 4.05 -26.58 6.67
CA PHE A 242 5.45 -26.92 6.46
C PHE A 242 5.85 -28.16 7.27
N PHE A 243 5.50 -28.23 8.57
CA PHE A 243 5.80 -29.39 9.40
C PHE A 243 5.08 -30.66 8.95
N GLU A 244 3.86 -30.55 8.43
CA GLU A 244 3.12 -31.67 7.82
C GLU A 244 3.89 -32.31 6.66
N LYS A 245 4.64 -31.50 5.90
CA LYS A 245 5.44 -31.98 4.76
C LYS A 245 6.77 -32.64 5.15
N ILE A 246 7.33 -32.33 6.33
CA ILE A 246 8.65 -32.82 6.76
C ILE A 246 8.59 -33.82 7.92
N SER A 247 7.42 -34.05 8.50
CA SER A 247 7.21 -34.92 9.64
C SER A 247 6.17 -36.01 9.29
N ASP A 248 6.48 -37.25 9.59
CA ASP A 248 5.56 -38.38 9.38
C ASP A 248 4.39 -38.35 10.37
N GLY A 249 3.63 -37.25 10.40
CA GLY A 249 2.40 -37.09 11.18
C GLY A 249 2.53 -36.47 12.58
N ASN A 250 3.72 -36.13 13.06
CA ASN A 250 3.93 -35.67 14.44
C ASN A 250 4.07 -34.14 14.58
N VAL A 251 3.22 -33.42 13.87
CA VAL A 251 3.27 -31.96 13.71
C VAL A 251 3.21 -31.21 15.04
N ASP A 252 2.28 -31.60 15.91
CA ASP A 252 2.05 -30.90 17.19
C ASP A 252 3.26 -31.05 18.13
N PHE A 253 3.94 -32.19 18.11
CA PHE A 253 5.18 -32.42 18.84
C PHE A 253 6.29 -31.48 18.37
N TYR A 254 6.48 -31.33 17.04
CA TYR A 254 7.48 -30.42 16.47
C TYR A 254 7.18 -28.96 16.81
N ILE A 255 5.92 -28.53 16.67
CA ILE A 255 5.49 -27.16 16.99
C ILE A 255 5.71 -26.87 18.50
N LYS A 256 5.31 -27.80 19.38
CA LYS A 256 5.45 -27.66 20.83
C LYS A 256 6.92 -27.61 21.26
N ASN A 257 7.77 -28.47 20.71
CA ASN A 257 9.20 -28.49 21.00
C ASN A 257 9.92 -27.24 20.46
N PHE A 258 9.55 -26.79 19.28
CA PHE A 258 10.08 -25.57 18.69
C PHE A 258 9.76 -24.37 19.57
N ARG A 259 8.50 -24.19 19.99
CA ARG A 259 8.06 -23.12 20.89
C ARG A 259 8.75 -23.17 22.25
N ARG A 260 8.97 -24.37 22.81
CA ARG A 260 9.65 -24.55 24.11
C ARG A 260 11.10 -24.09 24.05
N LYS A 261 11.80 -24.35 22.94
CA LYS A 261 13.23 -24.00 22.77
C LYS A 261 13.47 -22.56 22.38
N ARG A 262 12.43 -21.86 21.83
CA ARG A 262 12.53 -20.48 21.36
C ARG A 262 11.32 -19.65 21.76
N LYS A 263 11.15 -19.44 23.07
CA LYS A 263 10.02 -18.68 23.62
C LYS A 263 9.88 -17.27 23.04
N ASP A 264 10.96 -16.65 22.57
CA ASP A 264 11.03 -15.22 22.23
C ASP A 264 11.26 -14.92 20.75
N ALA A 265 11.39 -15.93 19.88
CA ALA A 265 11.97 -15.71 18.56
C ALA A 265 11.00 -15.72 17.37
N LEU A 266 9.81 -16.30 17.47
CA LEU A 266 8.87 -16.39 16.33
C LEU A 266 7.63 -15.53 16.55
N LYS A 267 7.67 -14.34 15.99
CA LYS A 267 6.47 -13.51 15.90
C LYS A 267 5.65 -13.94 14.68
N PHE A 268 4.63 -14.77 14.92
CA PHE A 268 3.68 -15.14 13.89
C PHE A 268 2.74 -13.99 13.57
N ILE A 269 2.47 -13.81 12.28
CA ILE A 269 1.36 -12.95 11.83
C ILE A 269 0.06 -13.68 12.16
N THR A 270 -0.84 -13.00 12.82
CA THR A 270 -2.16 -13.52 13.15
C THR A 270 -3.20 -13.03 12.13
N LYS A 271 -4.24 -13.85 11.93
CA LYS A 271 -5.40 -13.45 11.12
C LYS A 271 -6.02 -12.15 11.68
N LEU A 272 -6.05 -12.01 13.00
CA LEU A 272 -6.58 -10.84 13.69
C LEU A 272 -5.80 -9.55 13.36
N GLU A 273 -4.46 -9.59 13.29
CA GLU A 273 -3.64 -8.43 12.89
C GLU A 273 -3.98 -7.99 11.47
N MET A 274 -4.17 -8.95 10.56
CA MET A 274 -4.52 -8.67 9.18
C MET A 274 -5.93 -8.08 9.04
N GLU A 275 -6.91 -8.68 9.69
CA GLU A 275 -8.29 -8.18 9.72
C GLU A 275 -8.36 -6.79 10.35
N THR A 276 -7.58 -6.55 11.40
CA THR A 276 -7.49 -5.24 12.05
C THR A 276 -6.90 -4.18 11.11
N LEU A 277 -5.85 -4.50 10.36
CA LEU A 277 -5.28 -3.59 9.37
C LEU A 277 -6.30 -3.26 8.27
N ILE A 278 -6.95 -4.28 7.70
CA ILE A 278 -7.98 -4.09 6.67
C ILE A 278 -9.12 -3.21 7.20
N LYS A 279 -9.61 -3.49 8.40
CA LYS A 279 -10.67 -2.70 9.05
C LYS A 279 -10.27 -1.24 9.22
N LYS A 280 -9.04 -0.96 9.66
CA LYS A 280 -8.53 0.42 9.82
C LYS A 280 -8.46 1.16 8.48
N ILE A 281 -7.99 0.50 7.41
CA ILE A 281 -7.95 1.09 6.07
C ILE A 281 -9.38 1.40 5.58
N ARG A 282 -10.34 0.49 5.78
CA ARG A 282 -11.75 0.68 5.40
C ARG A 282 -12.40 1.84 6.16
N ILE A 283 -12.16 1.97 7.46
CA ILE A 283 -12.62 3.13 8.25
C ILE A 283 -12.03 4.44 7.68
N ALA A 284 -10.77 4.43 7.25
CA ALA A 284 -10.17 5.60 6.63
C ALA A 284 -10.80 5.94 5.26
N ILE A 285 -11.19 4.93 4.49
CA ILE A 285 -11.95 5.11 3.24
C ILE A 285 -13.31 5.78 3.53
N ASP A 286 -14.05 5.28 4.51
CA ASP A 286 -15.36 5.84 4.86
C ASP A 286 -15.28 7.28 5.38
N LYS A 287 -14.24 7.61 6.16
CA LYS A 287 -13.98 8.99 6.58
C LYS A 287 -13.55 9.92 5.44
N THR A 288 -13.22 9.37 4.29
CA THR A 288 -12.78 10.14 3.11
C THR A 288 -13.99 10.59 2.27
N LYS A 289 -15.03 9.79 2.26
CA LYS A 289 -16.30 10.08 1.55
C LYS A 289 -17.04 11.25 2.17
#